data_74e5fb2f0d30a99a12805121656c37a2
#
_entry.id   74e5fb2f0d30a99a12805121656c37a2
#
_cell.length_a   1.000
_cell.length_b   1.000
_cell.length_c   1.000
_cell.angle_alpha   90.00
_cell.angle_beta   90.00
_cell.angle_gamma   90.00
#
_symmetry.space_group_name_H-M   'P 1'
#
loop_
_entity.id
_entity.type
_entity.pdbx_description
1 polymer ?
#
loop_
_entity_poly.entity_id
_entity_poly.type
_entity_poly.pdbx_seq_one_letter_code
_entity_poly.pdbx_strand_id
1 'polypeptide(L)'
;SQIMKDAFYQTYCIKRDRNYGNIKVMMMCYRAFKEARNCYMHNGMIADQKTVDAYNAYITNATLQNLEIKELPLFKRNPILGEKIELNLRSVVGFSYVVIKILVSLDSELVCTKQAETEFRKRWEQKNGKVKRTLKGDHEKAKIQAMQYVKQCRFPKPANPEDMVKYLLQERFVMR
;
A
#
# COMPACT_ATOMS: atom_id res chain seq x y z
N SER A 1 -9.50 6.88 15.24
CA SER A 1 -8.92 7.55 16.43
C SER A 1 -7.41 7.70 16.26
N GLN A 2 -6.80 8.63 16.97
CA GLN A 2 -5.35 8.83 16.93
C GLN A 2 -4.61 7.57 17.42
N ILE A 3 -5.13 6.91 18.47
CA ILE A 3 -4.54 5.69 19.03
C ILE A 3 -4.50 4.55 18.01
N MET A 4 -5.50 4.41 17.15
CA MET A 4 -5.47 3.42 16.09
C MET A 4 -4.41 3.74 15.04
N LYS A 5 -4.21 5.02 14.72
CA LYS A 5 -3.11 5.48 13.87
C LYS A 5 -1.77 5.12 14.52
N ASP A 6 -1.57 5.44 15.77
CA ASP A 6 -0.31 5.19 16.48
C ASP A 6 -0.02 3.68 16.60
N ALA A 7 -1.05 2.87 16.86
CA ALA A 7 -0.92 1.41 16.96
C ALA A 7 -0.48 0.75 15.63
N PHE A 8 -1.07 1.18 14.51
CA PHE A 8 -0.83 0.55 13.21
C PHE A 8 0.19 1.28 12.34
N TYR A 9 0.41 2.60 12.54
CA TYR A 9 0.89 3.48 11.50
C TYR A 9 2.25 4.10 11.65
N GLN A 10 2.95 4.05 12.77
CA GLN A 10 4.25 4.72 12.87
C GLN A 10 5.18 4.36 11.70
N THR A 11 5.27 3.08 11.37
CA THR A 11 6.09 2.62 10.24
C THR A 11 5.47 2.97 8.88
N TYR A 12 4.14 2.97 8.78
CA TYR A 12 3.42 3.28 7.55
C TYR A 12 3.33 4.78 7.29
N CYS A 13 3.15 5.61 8.31
CA CYS A 13 3.14 7.07 8.16
C CYS A 13 4.47 7.59 7.64
N ILE A 14 5.60 7.08 8.12
CA ILE A 14 6.92 7.46 7.60
C ILE A 14 7.04 7.07 6.11
N LYS A 15 6.60 5.87 5.74
CA LYS A 15 6.59 5.43 4.33
C LYS A 15 5.59 6.20 3.49
N ARG A 16 4.41 6.51 4.04
CA ARG A 16 3.40 7.34 3.41
C ARG A 16 3.96 8.73 3.09
N ASP A 17 4.52 9.41 4.07
CA ASP A 17 5.02 10.78 3.89
C ASP A 17 6.13 10.83 2.85
N ARG A 18 6.99 9.80 2.79
CA ARG A 18 7.97 9.65 1.71
C ARG A 18 7.34 9.42 0.34
N ASN A 19 6.34 8.56 0.26
CA ASN A 19 5.73 8.17 -1.01
C ASN A 19 4.68 9.15 -1.50
N TYR A 20 3.95 9.81 -0.59
CA TYR A 20 2.86 10.71 -0.93
C TYR A 20 3.32 11.93 -1.75
N GLY A 21 4.45 12.52 -1.41
CA GLY A 21 5.05 13.59 -2.19
C GLY A 21 5.38 13.20 -3.64
N ASN A 22 5.58 11.91 -3.88
CA ASN A 22 5.99 11.36 -5.17
C ASN A 22 4.89 10.54 -5.86
N ILE A 23 3.70 10.46 -5.27
CA ILE A 23 2.59 9.64 -5.79
C ILE A 23 2.24 10.01 -7.24
N LYS A 24 2.33 11.28 -7.59
CA LYS A 24 2.07 11.75 -8.96
C LYS A 24 3.01 11.09 -9.97
N VAL A 25 4.29 11.03 -9.67
CA VAL A 25 5.30 10.41 -10.56
C VAL A 25 5.13 8.90 -10.60
N MET A 26 4.81 8.27 -9.47
CA MET A 26 4.47 6.84 -9.41
C MET A 26 3.25 6.51 -10.27
N MET A 27 2.22 7.37 -10.25
CA MET A 27 1.04 7.22 -11.11
C MET A 27 1.34 7.46 -12.59
N MET A 28 2.28 8.34 -12.94
CA MET A 28 2.76 8.48 -14.32
C MET A 28 3.45 7.19 -14.79
N CYS A 29 4.31 6.58 -13.96
CA CYS A 29 4.92 5.29 -14.23
C CYS A 29 3.84 4.20 -14.43
N TYR A 30 2.90 4.12 -13.52
CA TYR A 30 1.77 3.18 -13.61
C TYR A 30 1.01 3.35 -14.93
N ARG A 31 0.69 4.60 -15.32
CA ARG A 31 -0.02 4.90 -16.56
C ARG A 31 0.77 4.47 -17.79
N ALA A 32 2.07 4.75 -17.84
CA ALA A 32 2.92 4.35 -18.97
C ALA A 32 2.90 2.82 -19.19
N PHE A 33 3.07 2.05 -18.12
CA PHE A 33 3.03 0.58 -18.19
C PHE A 33 1.63 0.03 -18.47
N LYS A 34 0.58 0.67 -17.96
CA LYS A 34 -0.81 0.32 -18.26
C LYS A 34 -1.12 0.50 -19.76
N GLU A 35 -0.74 1.63 -20.34
CA GLU A 35 -0.98 1.88 -21.76
C GLU A 35 -0.14 0.93 -22.65
N ALA A 36 1.11 0.66 -22.28
CA ALA A 36 1.92 -0.37 -22.94
C ALA A 36 1.22 -1.75 -22.88
N ARG A 37 0.73 -2.16 -21.71
CA ARG A 37 -0.02 -3.43 -21.59
C ARG A 37 -1.27 -3.42 -22.48
N ASN A 38 -1.99 -2.30 -22.58
CA ASN A 38 -3.14 -2.20 -23.47
C ASN A 38 -2.77 -2.41 -24.93
N CYS A 39 -1.64 -1.83 -25.38
CA CYS A 39 -1.12 -2.07 -26.73
C CYS A 39 -0.74 -3.53 -26.95
N TYR A 40 -0.15 -4.20 -25.96
CA TYR A 40 0.15 -5.64 -26.04
C TYR A 40 -1.11 -6.49 -26.21
N MET A 41 -2.16 -6.16 -25.48
CA MET A 41 -3.40 -6.97 -25.44
C MET A 41 -4.34 -6.69 -26.61
N HIS A 42 -4.36 -5.47 -27.12
CA HIS A 42 -5.43 -5.02 -28.03
C HIS A 42 -4.94 -4.41 -29.35
N ASN A 43 -3.66 -4.07 -29.46
CA ASN A 43 -3.10 -3.36 -30.61
C ASN A 43 -1.84 -4.05 -31.21
N GLY A 44 -1.73 -5.36 -31.07
CA GLY A 44 -0.60 -6.12 -31.66
C GLY A 44 0.77 -5.63 -31.21
N MET A 45 0.90 -5.10 -30.00
CA MET A 45 2.11 -4.47 -29.44
C MET A 45 2.51 -3.15 -30.11
N ILE A 46 1.70 -2.58 -30.99
CA ILE A 46 1.99 -1.31 -31.65
C ILE A 46 1.66 -0.13 -30.72
N ALA A 47 2.62 0.77 -30.56
CA ALA A 47 2.44 1.95 -29.71
C ALA A 47 1.42 2.92 -30.34
N ASP A 48 0.45 3.31 -29.54
CA ASP A 48 -0.47 4.39 -29.86
C ASP A 48 0.01 5.72 -29.27
N GLN A 49 -0.65 6.81 -29.60
CA GLN A 49 -0.32 8.15 -29.09
C GLN A 49 -0.41 8.22 -27.57
N LYS A 50 -1.38 7.52 -26.95
CA LYS A 50 -1.56 7.51 -25.49
C LYS A 50 -0.37 6.88 -24.77
N THR A 51 0.20 5.83 -25.35
CA THR A 51 1.38 5.16 -24.81
C THR A 51 2.61 6.04 -24.92
N VAL A 52 2.82 6.70 -26.06
CA VAL A 52 3.93 7.64 -26.28
C VAL A 52 3.85 8.79 -25.29
N ASP A 53 2.68 9.43 -25.19
CA ASP A 53 2.47 10.57 -24.28
C ASP A 53 2.64 10.19 -22.81
N ALA A 54 2.08 9.04 -22.39
CA ALA A 54 2.19 8.56 -21.03
C ALA A 54 3.65 8.22 -20.66
N TYR A 55 4.39 7.59 -21.58
CA TYR A 55 5.79 7.27 -21.34
C TYR A 55 6.66 8.54 -21.29
N ASN A 56 6.46 9.48 -22.21
CA ASN A 56 7.19 10.76 -22.20
C ASN A 56 6.91 11.56 -20.92
N ALA A 57 5.66 11.63 -20.48
CA ALA A 57 5.31 12.27 -19.22
C ALA A 57 6.00 11.60 -18.02
N TYR A 58 6.11 10.28 -18.04
CA TYR A 58 6.80 9.52 -17.01
C TYR A 58 8.31 9.83 -17.00
N ILE A 59 9.02 9.61 -18.10
CA ILE A 59 10.48 9.75 -18.13
C ILE A 59 10.96 11.20 -17.88
N THR A 60 10.17 12.19 -18.28
CA THR A 60 10.49 13.61 -18.03
C THR A 60 10.46 13.96 -16.54
N ASN A 61 9.64 13.29 -15.75
CA ASN A 61 9.44 13.59 -14.34
C ASN A 61 10.09 12.57 -13.40
N ALA A 62 10.48 11.39 -13.88
CA ALA A 62 10.98 10.30 -13.05
C ALA A 62 12.49 10.46 -12.77
N THR A 63 12.84 10.35 -11.48
CA THR A 63 14.23 10.22 -11.02
C THR A 63 14.34 9.05 -10.06
N LEU A 64 15.56 8.52 -9.86
CA LEU A 64 15.83 7.49 -8.88
C LEU A 64 15.45 7.95 -7.47
N GLN A 65 15.63 9.24 -7.19
CA GLN A 65 15.33 9.83 -5.88
C GLN A 65 13.84 9.93 -5.63
N ASN A 66 13.04 10.45 -6.61
CA ASN A 66 11.61 10.64 -6.37
C ASN A 66 10.81 9.33 -6.38
N LEU A 67 11.30 8.30 -7.03
CA LEU A 67 10.72 6.95 -6.96
C LEU A 67 11.34 6.09 -5.85
N GLU A 68 12.47 6.53 -5.27
CA GLU A 68 13.23 5.78 -4.26
C GLU A 68 13.52 4.33 -4.69
N ILE A 69 13.96 4.15 -5.91
CA ILE A 69 14.30 2.87 -6.51
C ILE A 69 15.75 2.88 -7.01
N LYS A 70 16.32 1.69 -7.12
CA LYS A 70 17.71 1.53 -7.59
C LYS A 70 17.89 1.77 -9.07
N GLU A 71 16.82 1.58 -9.84
CA GLU A 71 16.81 1.68 -11.30
C GLU A 71 15.42 2.05 -11.78
N LEU A 72 15.36 2.98 -12.75
CA LEU A 72 14.08 3.37 -13.34
C LEU A 72 13.51 2.21 -14.19
N PRO A 73 12.22 1.88 -14.05
CA PRO A 73 11.54 0.93 -14.94
C PRO A 73 11.32 1.58 -16.31
N LEU A 74 12.28 1.40 -17.20
CA LEU A 74 12.23 1.95 -18.57
C LEU A 74 11.85 0.85 -19.56
N PHE A 75 11.18 1.23 -20.65
CA PHE A 75 11.04 0.35 -21.80
C PHE A 75 12.42 0.08 -22.44
N LYS A 76 12.58 -1.01 -23.16
CA LYS A 76 13.84 -1.33 -23.81
C LYS A 76 14.25 -0.26 -24.83
N ARG A 77 13.23 0.36 -25.46
CA ARG A 77 13.36 1.56 -26.29
C ARG A 77 12.23 2.53 -25.96
N ASN A 78 12.46 3.82 -26.17
CA ASN A 78 11.37 4.79 -26.10
C ASN A 78 10.31 4.44 -27.14
N PRO A 79 9.02 4.42 -26.77
CA PRO A 79 7.96 4.08 -27.70
C PRO A 79 7.84 5.16 -28.78
N ILE A 80 7.74 4.72 -30.02
CA ILE A 80 7.49 5.54 -31.21
C ILE A 80 6.13 5.17 -31.77
N LEU A 81 5.32 6.16 -32.11
CA LEU A 81 3.99 5.94 -32.65
C LEU A 81 4.04 5.03 -33.87
N GLY A 82 3.22 3.99 -33.88
CA GLY A 82 3.15 3.01 -34.95
C GLY A 82 4.24 1.93 -34.93
N GLU A 83 5.19 1.99 -33.98
CA GLU A 83 6.24 0.99 -33.83
C GLU A 83 5.91 -0.01 -32.69
N LYS A 84 6.58 -1.16 -32.72
CA LYS A 84 6.45 -2.17 -31.67
C LYS A 84 7.06 -1.71 -30.36
N ILE A 85 6.30 -1.87 -29.28
CA ILE A 85 6.76 -1.64 -27.91
C ILE A 85 7.62 -2.83 -27.49
N GLU A 86 8.80 -2.58 -26.95
CA GLU A 86 9.67 -3.59 -26.38
C GLU A 86 9.82 -3.37 -24.86
N LEU A 87 9.32 -4.32 -24.09
CA LEU A 87 9.53 -4.39 -22.64
C LEU A 87 10.59 -5.46 -22.33
N ASN A 88 11.33 -5.26 -21.25
CA ASN A 88 12.21 -6.27 -20.71
C ASN A 88 11.75 -6.67 -19.29
N LEU A 89 12.17 -7.84 -18.84
CA LEU A 89 11.80 -8.37 -17.53
C LEU A 89 12.21 -7.42 -16.40
N ARG A 90 13.37 -6.78 -16.51
CA ARG A 90 13.91 -5.87 -15.51
C ARG A 90 13.00 -4.64 -15.31
N SER A 91 12.47 -4.10 -16.42
CA SER A 91 11.49 -3.01 -16.39
C SER A 91 10.20 -3.42 -15.69
N VAL A 92 9.70 -4.62 -15.95
CA VAL A 92 8.48 -5.15 -15.32
C VAL A 92 8.69 -5.37 -13.83
N VAL A 93 9.84 -5.89 -13.42
CA VAL A 93 10.21 -6.03 -12.00
C VAL A 93 10.32 -4.66 -11.34
N GLY A 94 11.00 -3.69 -11.95
CA GLY A 94 11.09 -2.32 -11.45
C GLY A 94 9.72 -1.66 -11.31
N PHE A 95 8.84 -1.86 -12.30
CA PHE A 95 7.46 -1.40 -12.24
C PHE A 95 6.68 -2.02 -11.07
N SER A 96 6.86 -3.30 -10.78
CA SER A 96 6.19 -3.94 -9.65
C SER A 96 6.55 -3.31 -8.31
N TYR A 97 7.78 -2.84 -8.12
CA TYR A 97 8.16 -2.07 -6.93
C TYR A 97 7.41 -0.73 -6.82
N VAL A 98 7.21 -0.03 -7.94
CA VAL A 98 6.42 1.20 -7.97
C VAL A 98 4.97 0.91 -7.59
N VAL A 99 4.38 -0.16 -8.13
CA VAL A 99 3.01 -0.58 -7.79
C VAL A 99 2.88 -0.91 -6.30
N ILE A 100 3.83 -1.64 -5.73
CA ILE A 100 3.83 -1.94 -4.29
C ILE A 100 3.86 -0.63 -3.47
N LYS A 101 4.66 0.37 -3.85
CA LYS A 101 4.70 1.66 -3.16
C LYS A 101 3.36 2.41 -3.25
N ILE A 102 2.71 2.40 -4.41
CA ILE A 102 1.37 2.98 -4.57
C ILE A 102 0.38 2.26 -3.64
N LEU A 103 0.37 0.93 -3.64
CA LEU A 103 -0.52 0.15 -2.78
C LEU A 103 -0.28 0.42 -1.30
N VAL A 104 0.97 0.46 -0.85
CA VAL A 104 1.33 0.79 0.54
C VAL A 104 0.86 2.19 0.91
N SER A 105 0.98 3.17 0.01
CA SER A 105 0.51 4.54 0.25
C SER A 105 -1.01 4.60 0.38
N LEU A 106 -1.73 3.92 -0.52
CA LEU A 106 -3.20 3.82 -0.46
C LEU A 106 -3.67 3.08 0.79
N ASP A 107 -3.02 1.98 1.14
CA ASP A 107 -3.36 1.21 2.34
C ASP A 107 -3.18 2.04 3.60
N SER A 108 -2.10 2.83 3.67
CA SER A 108 -1.85 3.77 4.76
C SER A 108 -2.95 4.83 4.89
N GLU A 109 -3.43 5.38 3.79
CA GLU A 109 -4.54 6.34 3.81
C GLU A 109 -5.84 5.69 4.25
N LEU A 110 -6.18 4.52 3.68
CA LEU A 110 -7.42 3.83 4.00
C LEU A 110 -7.53 3.50 5.48
N VAL A 111 -6.45 3.04 6.09
CA VAL A 111 -6.47 2.62 7.49
C VAL A 111 -6.47 3.82 8.46
N CYS A 112 -6.10 5.03 8.00
CA CYS A 112 -6.24 6.27 8.79
C CYS A 112 -7.69 6.79 8.86
N THR A 113 -8.65 6.12 8.23
CA THR A 113 -10.05 6.57 8.16
C THR A 113 -10.91 6.00 9.29
N LYS A 114 -12.00 6.70 9.62
CA LYS A 114 -13.06 6.16 10.50
C LYS A 114 -13.65 4.85 9.97
N GLN A 115 -13.58 4.65 8.66
CA GLN A 115 -14.09 3.46 8.00
C GLN A 115 -13.29 2.21 8.35
N ALA A 116 -11.98 2.35 8.55
CA ALA A 116 -11.15 1.25 9.04
C ALA A 116 -11.52 0.85 10.48
N GLU A 117 -11.80 1.81 11.36
CA GLU A 117 -12.27 1.53 12.71
C GLU A 117 -13.60 0.77 12.69
N THR A 118 -14.53 1.20 11.83
CA THR A 118 -15.81 0.53 11.62
C THR A 118 -15.62 -0.90 11.10
N GLU A 119 -14.74 -1.07 10.13
CA GLU A 119 -14.44 -2.39 9.58
C GLU A 119 -13.71 -3.28 10.58
N PHE A 120 -12.79 -2.71 11.39
CA PHE A 120 -12.15 -3.45 12.48
C PHE A 120 -13.19 -3.94 13.48
N ARG A 121 -14.12 -3.08 13.93
CA ARG A 121 -15.21 -3.43 14.85
C ARG A 121 -16.08 -4.54 14.27
N LYS A 122 -16.49 -4.43 13.01
CA LYS A 122 -17.28 -5.43 12.30
C LYS A 122 -16.59 -6.80 12.28
N ARG A 123 -15.31 -6.83 11.91
CA ARG A 123 -14.52 -8.08 11.86
C ARG A 123 -14.29 -8.65 13.26
N TRP A 124 -14.08 -7.77 14.24
CA TRP A 124 -13.98 -8.19 15.64
C TRP A 124 -15.25 -8.89 16.09
N GLU A 125 -16.41 -8.29 15.87
CA GLU A 125 -17.71 -8.85 16.25
C GLU A 125 -18.00 -10.17 15.52
N GLN A 126 -17.69 -10.25 14.25
CA GLN A 126 -17.82 -11.48 13.47
C GLN A 126 -16.96 -12.63 14.04
N LYS A 127 -15.77 -12.31 14.53
CA LYS A 127 -14.83 -13.34 15.00
C LYS A 127 -14.99 -13.69 16.48
N ASN A 128 -15.26 -12.70 17.30
CA ASN A 128 -15.28 -12.80 18.76
C ASN A 128 -16.68 -12.71 19.36
N GLY A 129 -17.69 -12.40 18.54
CA GLY A 129 -19.03 -12.05 19.02
C GLY A 129 -19.03 -10.67 19.70
N LYS A 130 -20.13 -10.36 20.36
CA LYS A 130 -20.29 -9.12 21.16
C LYS A 130 -19.69 -9.24 22.57
N VAL A 131 -19.07 -10.36 22.90
CA VAL A 131 -18.50 -10.61 24.24
C VAL A 131 -17.09 -10.03 24.30
N LYS A 132 -16.82 -9.30 25.38
CA LYS A 132 -15.47 -8.80 25.67
C LYS A 132 -14.53 -9.97 25.96
N ARG A 133 -13.35 -9.93 25.34
CA ARG A 133 -12.29 -10.91 25.61
C ARG A 133 -11.45 -10.44 26.78
N THR A 134 -11.03 -11.36 27.65
CA THR A 134 -10.14 -11.04 28.77
C THR A 134 -8.69 -11.19 28.34
N LEU A 135 -7.88 -10.15 28.56
CA LEU A 135 -6.43 -10.22 28.47
C LEU A 135 -5.88 -10.78 29.76
N LYS A 136 -5.27 -11.96 29.69
CA LYS A 136 -4.76 -12.68 30.87
C LYS A 136 -3.25 -12.51 31.02
N GLY A 137 -2.79 -12.54 32.26
CA GLY A 137 -1.39 -12.55 32.61
C GLY A 137 -0.75 -11.14 32.72
N ASP A 138 0.56 -11.13 32.64
CA ASP A 138 1.35 -9.92 32.69
C ASP A 138 1.23 -9.06 31.41
N HIS A 139 1.90 -7.91 31.41
CA HIS A 139 1.82 -6.95 30.31
C HIS A 139 2.31 -7.53 28.98
N GLU A 140 3.36 -8.35 28.99
CA GLU A 140 3.87 -8.98 27.76
C GLU A 140 2.93 -10.03 27.21
N LYS A 141 2.32 -10.84 28.06
CA LYS A 141 1.29 -11.82 27.64
C LYS A 141 0.06 -11.13 27.06
N ALA A 142 -0.35 -10.01 27.67
CA ALA A 142 -1.47 -9.21 27.17
C ALA A 142 -1.19 -8.65 25.75
N LYS A 143 0.03 -8.16 25.48
CA LYS A 143 0.47 -7.74 24.13
C LYS A 143 0.37 -8.87 23.13
N ILE A 144 0.91 -10.05 23.46
CA ILE A 144 0.88 -11.22 22.57
C ILE A 144 -0.56 -11.61 22.24
N GLN A 145 -1.46 -11.65 23.24
CA GLN A 145 -2.86 -11.97 23.05
C GLN A 145 -3.57 -10.91 22.18
N ALA A 146 -3.33 -9.63 22.42
CA ALA A 146 -3.87 -8.54 21.60
C ALA A 146 -3.45 -8.70 20.13
N MET A 147 -2.17 -9.01 19.87
CA MET A 147 -1.67 -9.26 18.52
C MET A 147 -2.35 -10.46 17.86
N GLN A 148 -2.61 -11.53 18.61
CA GLN A 148 -3.33 -12.70 18.09
C GLN A 148 -4.78 -12.35 17.72
N TYR A 149 -5.47 -11.57 18.54
CA TYR A 149 -6.83 -11.13 18.24
C TYR A 149 -6.90 -10.25 16.98
N VAL A 150 -5.97 -9.30 16.85
CA VAL A 150 -5.87 -8.45 15.63
C VAL A 150 -5.63 -9.30 14.39
N LYS A 151 -4.71 -10.27 14.47
CA LYS A 151 -4.45 -11.21 13.36
C LYS A 151 -5.69 -12.02 13.00
N GLN A 152 -6.47 -12.45 13.98
CA GLN A 152 -7.73 -13.18 13.75
C GLN A 152 -8.76 -12.33 13.01
N CYS A 153 -8.75 -11.01 13.21
CA CYS A 153 -9.59 -10.06 12.48
C CYS A 153 -9.06 -9.75 11.07
N ARG A 154 -7.97 -10.39 10.63
CA ARG A 154 -7.32 -10.16 9.33
C ARG A 154 -6.90 -8.70 9.12
N PHE A 155 -6.50 -8.04 10.20
CA PHE A 155 -5.87 -6.74 10.14
C PHE A 155 -4.34 -6.88 10.08
N PRO A 156 -3.62 -5.89 9.53
CA PRO A 156 -2.17 -5.91 9.50
C PRO A 156 -1.59 -5.94 10.92
N LYS A 157 -0.36 -6.41 11.04
CA LYS A 157 0.34 -6.44 12.32
C LYS A 157 0.52 -5.00 12.83
N PRO A 158 0.05 -4.67 14.04
CA PRO A 158 0.29 -3.36 14.63
C PRO A 158 1.77 -3.03 14.74
N ALA A 159 2.13 -1.80 14.42
CA ALA A 159 3.49 -1.30 14.59
C ALA A 159 3.85 -1.13 16.08
N ASN A 160 2.87 -0.68 16.87
CA ASN A 160 3.01 -0.53 18.31
C ASN A 160 2.02 -1.41 19.07
N PRO A 161 2.47 -2.56 19.63
CA PRO A 161 1.62 -3.45 20.41
C PRO A 161 1.00 -2.81 21.66
N GLU A 162 1.68 -1.87 22.30
CA GLU A 162 1.18 -1.22 23.52
C GLU A 162 -0.02 -0.32 23.22
N ASP A 163 0.08 0.49 22.18
CA ASP A 163 -1.01 1.35 21.75
C ASP A 163 -2.19 0.52 21.24
N MET A 164 -1.93 -0.65 20.67
CA MET A 164 -2.98 -1.59 20.31
C MET A 164 -3.73 -2.14 21.53
N VAL A 165 -3.02 -2.50 22.60
CA VAL A 165 -3.64 -2.92 23.86
C VAL A 165 -4.49 -1.78 24.46
N LYS A 166 -3.96 -0.55 24.48
CA LYS A 166 -4.72 0.64 24.93
C LYS A 166 -5.99 0.84 24.10
N TYR A 167 -5.88 0.75 22.76
CA TYR A 167 -7.02 0.87 21.86
C TYR A 167 -8.10 -0.16 22.17
N LEU A 168 -7.72 -1.45 22.27
CA LEU A 168 -8.67 -2.52 22.56
C LEU A 168 -9.37 -2.36 23.91
N LEU A 169 -8.68 -1.83 24.92
CA LEU A 169 -9.26 -1.54 26.24
C LEU A 169 -10.21 -0.33 26.19
N GLN A 170 -9.81 0.76 25.55
CA GLN A 170 -10.62 1.99 25.44
C GLN A 170 -11.92 1.75 24.66
N GLU A 171 -11.83 1.04 23.54
CA GLU A 171 -12.97 0.67 22.71
C GLU A 171 -13.79 -0.50 23.29
N ARG A 172 -13.41 -0.99 24.47
CA ARG A 172 -14.09 -2.06 25.20
C ARG A 172 -14.19 -3.38 24.42
N PHE A 173 -13.26 -3.64 23.53
CA PHE A 173 -13.15 -4.93 22.88
C PHE A 173 -12.62 -6.01 23.83
N VAL A 174 -11.75 -5.60 24.74
CA VAL A 174 -11.17 -6.48 25.78
C VAL A 174 -11.33 -5.87 27.17
N MET A 175 -11.13 -6.71 28.18
CA MET A 175 -11.02 -6.31 29.59
C MET A 175 -9.77 -6.97 30.20
N ARG A 176 -9.25 -6.39 31.27
CA ARG A 176 -8.22 -7.01 32.11
C ARG A 176 -8.83 -7.78 33.24
#